data_e34317f786bfbd26bfc2bda80b1387a2
#
_entry.id   e34317f786bfbd26bfc2bda80b1387a2
#
_cell.length_a   1.000
_cell.length_b   1.000
_cell.length_c   1.000
_cell.angle_alpha   90.00
_cell.angle_beta   90.00
_cell.angle_gamma   90.00
#
_symmetry.space_group_name_H-M   'P 1'
#
loop_
_entity.id
_entity.type
_entity.pdbx_description
1 polymer ?
#
loop_
_entity_poly.entity_id
_entity_poly.type
_entity_poly.pdbx_seq_one_letter_code
_entity_poly.pdbx_strand_id
1 'polypeptide(L)'
;MSEEEIPERISKKVLYNLVNLEKEQRILRHHESDTAVFEEVFDRSTLMTLYDVMNANVFSYLNGVVASGKESRVYWGVRGDNSSVAVKIHLVASAEFKRRLQYIAGDPRFGSVKKGMRNIVKLWARKEFKNLKTAYEAKVPVPEPIHVKSNVLVMEFIGKNGVPAPTLNTCEVTQKHYMEVLKIVSKLYKANLVHADLSEYNIFLHGKKLILFDFGSAVNIAHPNSQQFLARDIYNVNKFFGKRKVKVYDLDRAINMVRKHEF
;
A
#
# COMPACT_ATOMS: atom_id res chain seq x y z
N MET A 1 -6.34 18.44 -29.38
CA MET A 1 -6.31 17.03 -28.98
C MET A 1 -7.66 16.74 -28.38
N SER A 2 -8.49 16.03 -29.11
CA SER A 2 -9.88 15.72 -28.80
C SER A 2 -9.95 14.93 -27.47
N GLU A 3 -10.74 15.44 -26.52
CA GLU A 3 -11.19 14.68 -25.35
C GLU A 3 -12.06 13.54 -25.90
N GLU A 4 -11.58 12.30 -25.81
CA GLU A 4 -12.38 11.13 -26.12
C GLU A 4 -13.56 11.09 -25.13
N GLU A 5 -14.76 11.31 -25.63
CA GLU A 5 -16.00 11.16 -24.88
C GLU A 5 -16.17 9.70 -24.47
N ILE A 6 -16.17 9.45 -23.17
CA ILE A 6 -16.58 8.15 -22.64
C ILE A 6 -18.06 8.01 -22.92
N PRO A 7 -18.54 6.89 -23.49
CA PRO A 7 -19.95 6.64 -23.60
C PRO A 7 -20.61 6.75 -22.22
N GLU A 8 -21.57 7.64 -22.07
CA GLU A 8 -22.31 7.92 -20.82
C GLU A 8 -22.86 6.64 -20.14
N ARG A 9 -23.17 5.63 -20.97
CA ARG A 9 -23.57 4.28 -20.55
C ARG A 9 -22.51 3.54 -19.72
N ILE A 10 -21.22 3.75 -19.99
CA ILE A 10 -20.11 3.06 -19.30
C ILE A 10 -19.91 3.66 -17.92
N SER A 11 -19.94 4.98 -17.84
CA SER A 11 -19.87 5.71 -16.57
C SER A 11 -21.03 5.32 -15.63
N LYS A 12 -22.27 5.29 -16.15
CA LYS A 12 -23.47 4.88 -15.40
C LYS A 12 -23.44 3.42 -14.94
N LYS A 13 -22.90 2.50 -15.75
CA LYS A 13 -22.82 1.07 -15.40
C LYS A 13 -21.80 0.80 -14.30
N VAL A 14 -20.65 1.48 -14.31
CA VAL A 14 -19.65 1.39 -13.22
C VAL A 14 -20.20 1.99 -11.94
N LEU A 15 -20.79 3.18 -12.01
CA LEU A 15 -21.48 3.80 -10.88
C LEU A 15 -22.63 2.93 -10.36
N TYR A 16 -23.48 2.41 -11.25
CA TYR A 16 -24.61 1.56 -10.87
C TYR A 16 -24.16 0.27 -10.17
N ASN A 17 -23.09 -0.37 -10.64
CA ASN A 17 -22.53 -1.54 -9.98
C ASN A 17 -21.88 -1.19 -8.63
N LEU A 18 -21.19 -0.04 -8.52
CA LEU A 18 -20.62 0.44 -7.27
C LEU A 18 -21.70 0.81 -6.23
N VAL A 19 -22.77 1.48 -6.67
CA VAL A 19 -23.90 1.94 -5.81
C VAL A 19 -24.83 0.79 -5.39
N ASN A 20 -25.13 -0.16 -6.27
CA ASN A 20 -25.98 -1.30 -5.90
C ASN A 20 -25.33 -2.21 -4.85
N LEU A 21 -24.00 -2.32 -4.87
CA LEU A 21 -23.27 -3.11 -3.89
C LEU A 21 -23.21 -2.46 -2.51
N GLU A 22 -23.24 -1.13 -2.42
CA GLU A 22 -23.42 -0.42 -1.15
C GLU A 22 -24.82 -0.64 -0.55
N LYS A 23 -25.85 -0.77 -1.40
CA LYS A 23 -27.21 -1.04 -0.94
C LYS A 23 -27.42 -2.47 -0.42
N GLU A 24 -26.70 -3.45 -0.96
CA GLU A 24 -26.78 -4.85 -0.54
C GLU A 24 -25.93 -5.14 0.72
N GLN A 25 -24.89 -4.37 0.97
CA GLN A 25 -24.06 -4.53 2.18
C GLN A 25 -24.31 -3.39 3.18
N ARG A 26 -25.28 -3.57 4.04
CA ARG A 26 -25.76 -2.73 5.15
C ARG A 26 -24.70 -2.25 6.16
N ILE A 27 -23.51 -1.79 5.78
CA ILE A 27 -22.48 -1.29 6.70
C ILE A 27 -22.43 0.24 6.75
N LEU A 28 -22.99 0.95 5.77
CA LEU A 28 -23.15 2.41 5.85
C LEU A 28 -24.61 2.78 5.68
N ARG A 29 -25.25 3.14 6.78
CA ARG A 29 -26.58 3.79 6.81
C ARG A 29 -26.42 5.25 6.39
N HIS A 30 -27.28 5.66 5.43
CA HIS A 30 -27.68 7.02 5.05
C HIS A 30 -26.72 7.88 4.23
N HIS A 31 -27.06 8.10 2.93
CA HIS A 31 -27.69 9.31 2.39
C HIS A 31 -27.78 9.22 0.86
N GLU A 32 -28.85 9.78 0.27
CA GLU A 32 -29.05 9.99 -1.18
C GLU A 32 -27.97 10.90 -1.84
N SER A 33 -27.00 11.39 -1.05
CA SER A 33 -25.83 12.17 -1.48
C SER A 33 -24.63 11.34 -1.96
N ASP A 34 -24.65 10.01 -1.84
CA ASP A 34 -23.43 9.20 -2.01
C ASP A 34 -22.99 9.03 -3.47
N THR A 35 -23.89 9.20 -4.43
CA THR A 35 -23.54 9.24 -5.87
C THR A 35 -22.65 10.46 -6.20
N ALA A 36 -22.93 11.61 -5.61
CA ALA A 36 -22.11 12.81 -5.75
C ALA A 36 -20.75 12.65 -5.06
N VAL A 37 -20.68 11.90 -3.96
CA VAL A 37 -19.44 11.62 -3.23
C VAL A 37 -18.46 10.76 -4.06
N PHE A 38 -18.94 9.84 -4.90
CA PHE A 38 -18.03 9.07 -5.78
C PHE A 38 -17.49 9.92 -6.92
N GLU A 39 -18.25 10.83 -7.49
CA GLU A 39 -17.78 11.79 -8.50
C GLU A 39 -16.84 12.85 -7.91
N GLU A 40 -17.03 13.25 -6.65
CA GLU A 40 -16.08 14.10 -5.92
C GLU A 40 -14.81 13.34 -5.49
N VAL A 41 -14.89 12.02 -5.27
CA VAL A 41 -13.80 11.20 -4.74
C VAL A 41 -12.86 10.70 -5.82
N PHE A 42 -13.36 10.42 -7.03
CA PHE A 42 -12.57 9.92 -8.14
C PHE A 42 -12.66 10.83 -9.34
N ASP A 43 -11.52 11.27 -9.84
CA ASP A 43 -11.50 11.89 -11.16
C ASP A 43 -11.88 10.86 -12.25
N ARG A 44 -12.39 11.36 -13.38
CA ARG A 44 -12.82 10.57 -14.52
C ARG A 44 -11.77 9.55 -14.99
N SER A 45 -10.48 9.91 -14.94
CA SER A 45 -9.37 9.03 -15.31
C SER A 45 -9.23 7.83 -14.36
N THR A 46 -9.44 8.04 -13.07
CA THR A 46 -9.44 6.96 -12.07
C THR A 46 -10.61 6.02 -12.25
N LEU A 47 -11.82 6.55 -12.51
CA LEU A 47 -13.00 5.72 -12.82
C LEU A 47 -12.79 4.83 -14.03
N MET A 48 -12.22 5.38 -15.12
CA MET A 48 -11.87 4.58 -16.30
C MET A 48 -10.83 3.52 -16.00
N THR A 49 -9.85 3.84 -15.18
CA THR A 49 -8.83 2.87 -14.76
C THR A 49 -9.46 1.71 -13.97
N LEU A 50 -10.38 2.00 -13.05
CA LEU A 50 -11.12 0.97 -12.30
C LEU A 50 -11.95 0.08 -13.22
N TYR A 51 -12.68 0.68 -14.18
CA TYR A 51 -13.42 -0.06 -15.20
C TYR A 51 -12.53 -1.01 -16.01
N ASP A 52 -11.38 -0.54 -16.46
CA ASP A 52 -10.43 -1.36 -17.21
C ASP A 52 -9.89 -2.54 -16.37
N VAL A 53 -9.62 -2.30 -15.08
CA VAL A 53 -9.13 -3.34 -14.16
C VAL A 53 -10.22 -4.38 -13.88
N MET A 54 -11.49 -3.95 -13.75
CA MET A 54 -12.65 -4.86 -13.63
C MET A 54 -12.87 -5.69 -14.90
N ASN A 55 -12.78 -5.07 -16.07
CA ASN A 55 -12.89 -5.78 -17.36
C ASN A 55 -11.76 -6.79 -17.59
N ALA A 56 -10.59 -6.55 -17.00
CA ALA A 56 -9.49 -7.51 -16.98
C ALA A 56 -9.68 -8.64 -15.95
N ASN A 57 -10.86 -8.73 -15.31
CA ASN A 57 -11.22 -9.73 -14.30
C ASN A 57 -10.28 -9.77 -13.07
N VAL A 58 -9.62 -8.66 -12.75
CA VAL A 58 -8.75 -8.56 -11.56
C VAL A 58 -9.58 -8.55 -10.30
N PHE A 59 -10.72 -7.85 -10.30
CA PHE A 59 -11.78 -7.94 -9.29
C PHE A 59 -13.14 -7.67 -9.95
N SER A 60 -14.21 -8.15 -9.34
CA SER A 60 -15.57 -8.05 -9.89
C SER A 60 -16.29 -6.80 -9.41
N TYR A 61 -16.06 -6.40 -8.16
CA TYR A 61 -16.66 -5.20 -7.57
C TYR A 61 -15.84 -4.66 -6.41
N LEU A 62 -16.08 -3.38 -6.09
CA LEU A 62 -15.53 -2.71 -4.92
C LEU A 62 -16.61 -2.56 -3.86
N ASN A 63 -16.24 -2.81 -2.63
CA ASN A 63 -17.00 -2.47 -1.44
C ASN A 63 -16.47 -1.15 -0.83
N GLY A 64 -16.89 -0.86 0.40
CA GLY A 64 -16.54 0.35 1.10
C GLY A 64 -15.03 0.57 1.31
N VAL A 65 -14.69 1.79 1.72
CA VAL A 65 -13.33 2.19 2.08
C VAL A 65 -12.91 1.48 3.36
N VAL A 66 -11.76 0.81 3.33
CA VAL A 66 -11.17 0.14 4.50
C VAL A 66 -10.07 0.96 5.15
N ALA A 67 -9.45 1.87 4.39
CA ALA A 67 -8.48 2.83 4.92
C ALA A 67 -8.48 4.10 4.06
N SER A 68 -8.45 5.27 4.70
CA SER A 68 -8.38 6.56 4.04
C SER A 68 -7.22 7.37 4.59
N GLY A 69 -6.29 7.74 3.71
CA GLY A 69 -5.15 8.59 4.00
C GLY A 69 -5.16 9.85 3.13
N LYS A 70 -4.23 10.77 3.41
CA LYS A 70 -4.07 12.02 2.63
C LYS A 70 -3.66 11.76 1.18
N GLU A 71 -3.04 10.64 0.90
CA GLU A 71 -2.37 10.34 -0.36
C GLU A 71 -2.98 9.18 -1.14
N SER A 72 -3.76 8.33 -0.47
CA SER A 72 -4.41 7.18 -1.07
C SER A 72 -5.62 6.76 -0.25
N ARG A 73 -6.53 6.05 -0.91
CA ARG A 73 -7.64 5.32 -0.29
C ARG A 73 -7.52 3.85 -0.64
N VAL A 74 -7.83 2.98 0.32
CA VAL A 74 -7.83 1.53 0.13
C VAL A 74 -9.26 1.04 0.25
N TYR A 75 -9.71 0.32 -0.75
CA TYR A 75 -11.03 -0.27 -0.84
C TYR A 75 -10.94 -1.79 -0.71
N TRP A 76 -11.96 -2.39 -0.15
CA TRP A 76 -12.14 -3.82 -0.20
C TRP A 76 -12.76 -4.22 -1.55
N GLY A 77 -12.01 -4.94 -2.35
CA GLY A 77 -12.47 -5.52 -3.60
C GLY A 77 -12.76 -7.00 -3.46
N VAL A 78 -13.66 -7.51 -4.28
CA VAL A 78 -14.00 -8.93 -4.33
C VAL A 78 -13.83 -9.45 -5.75
N ARG A 79 -13.18 -10.60 -5.90
CA ARG A 79 -12.95 -11.28 -7.18
C ARG A 79 -14.14 -12.18 -7.54
N GLY A 80 -14.16 -12.68 -8.76
CA GLY A 80 -15.20 -13.59 -9.24
C GLY A 80 -15.28 -14.93 -8.48
N ASP A 81 -14.20 -15.33 -7.81
CA ASP A 81 -14.15 -16.51 -6.94
C ASP A 81 -14.49 -16.21 -5.47
N ASN A 82 -15.02 -15.02 -5.19
CA ASN A 82 -15.31 -14.47 -3.86
C ASN A 82 -14.08 -14.24 -2.95
N SER A 83 -12.87 -14.35 -3.48
CA SER A 83 -11.68 -13.97 -2.73
C SER A 83 -11.57 -12.44 -2.60
N SER A 84 -10.98 -11.99 -1.49
CA SER A 84 -10.83 -10.57 -1.16
C SER A 84 -9.53 -10.00 -1.71
N VAL A 85 -9.58 -8.76 -2.22
CA VAL A 85 -8.40 -7.98 -2.62
C VAL A 85 -8.45 -6.58 -2.02
N ALA A 86 -7.29 -5.98 -1.79
CA ALA A 86 -7.15 -4.58 -1.44
C ALA A 86 -6.89 -3.77 -2.72
N VAL A 87 -7.74 -2.79 -2.98
CA VAL A 87 -7.61 -1.88 -4.13
C VAL A 87 -7.18 -0.51 -3.62
N LYS A 88 -5.89 -0.21 -3.71
CA LYS A 88 -5.30 1.06 -3.29
C LYS A 88 -5.30 2.04 -4.45
N ILE A 89 -5.96 3.19 -4.25
CA ILE A 89 -6.09 4.25 -5.23
C ILE A 89 -5.28 5.45 -4.75
N HIS A 90 -4.24 5.80 -5.51
CA HIS A 90 -3.41 6.97 -5.22
C HIS A 90 -4.11 8.23 -5.72
N LEU A 91 -4.25 9.24 -4.84
CA LEU A 91 -4.94 10.49 -5.12
C LEU A 91 -4.01 11.49 -5.83
N VAL A 92 -4.53 12.21 -6.82
CA VAL A 92 -3.75 13.17 -7.63
C VAL A 92 -3.54 14.52 -6.91
N ALA A 93 -4.37 14.83 -5.92
CA ALA A 93 -4.49 16.18 -5.33
C ALA A 93 -3.53 16.46 -4.14
N SER A 94 -2.50 15.67 -3.91
CA SER A 94 -1.67 15.83 -2.72
C SER A 94 -0.51 16.80 -2.91
N ALA A 95 -0.45 17.86 -2.08
CA ALA A 95 0.70 18.76 -1.98
C ALA A 95 2.00 18.06 -1.51
N GLU A 96 1.89 16.86 -0.95
CA GLU A 96 3.02 16.09 -0.41
C GLU A 96 3.85 15.37 -1.49
N PHE A 97 3.43 15.41 -2.75
CA PHE A 97 4.17 14.79 -3.86
C PHE A 97 5.63 15.29 -4.00
N LYS A 98 5.92 16.53 -3.62
CA LYS A 98 7.30 17.03 -3.62
C LYS A 98 8.20 16.24 -2.68
N ARG A 99 7.66 15.78 -1.54
CA ARG A 99 8.39 14.94 -0.58
C ARG A 99 8.67 13.54 -1.12
N ARG A 100 7.81 13.02 -2.01
CA ARG A 100 7.98 11.69 -2.61
C ARG A 100 9.09 11.63 -3.65
N LEU A 101 9.43 12.75 -4.26
CA LEU A 101 10.51 12.79 -5.24
C LEU A 101 11.84 12.29 -4.66
N GLN A 102 12.11 12.51 -3.38
CA GLN A 102 13.32 12.00 -2.71
C GLN A 102 13.43 10.47 -2.71
N TYR A 103 12.32 9.73 -2.78
CA TYR A 103 12.32 8.25 -2.84
C TYR A 103 12.37 7.72 -4.28
N ILE A 104 12.24 8.60 -5.27
CA ILE A 104 12.32 8.28 -6.69
C ILE A 104 13.67 8.74 -7.24
N ALA A 105 14.08 9.96 -6.89
CA ALA A 105 15.33 10.54 -7.31
C ALA A 105 16.51 9.76 -6.72
N GLY A 106 17.38 9.23 -7.58
CA GLY A 106 18.52 8.41 -7.17
C GLY A 106 18.23 6.91 -7.05
N ASP A 107 16.99 6.47 -7.21
CA ASP A 107 16.70 5.04 -7.33
C ASP A 107 16.97 4.58 -8.77
N PRO A 108 17.97 3.71 -9.00
CA PRO A 108 18.42 3.36 -10.37
C PRO A 108 17.34 2.64 -11.19
N ARG A 109 16.27 2.18 -10.54
CA ARG A 109 15.15 1.47 -11.19
C ARG A 109 14.15 2.40 -11.84
N PHE A 110 14.20 3.70 -11.51
CA PHE A 110 13.26 4.72 -11.97
C PHE A 110 14.03 5.87 -12.61
N GLY A 111 14.05 5.88 -13.95
CA GLY A 111 14.70 6.93 -14.75
C GLY A 111 13.98 8.27 -14.70
N SER A 112 14.11 9.09 -15.74
CA SER A 112 13.54 10.44 -15.81
C SER A 112 12.02 10.43 -15.59
N VAL A 113 11.56 11.25 -14.63
CA VAL A 113 10.14 11.44 -14.34
C VAL A 113 9.57 12.42 -15.35
N LYS A 114 8.58 12.00 -16.14
CA LYS A 114 7.82 12.91 -16.99
C LYS A 114 7.12 13.97 -16.13
N LYS A 115 7.23 15.24 -16.52
CA LYS A 115 6.57 16.35 -15.83
C LYS A 115 5.05 16.14 -15.74
N GLY A 116 4.45 16.59 -14.66
CA GLY A 116 3.01 16.56 -14.41
C GLY A 116 2.62 15.63 -13.27
N MET A 117 1.72 16.10 -12.41
CA MET A 117 1.28 15.42 -11.18
C MET A 117 0.75 14.00 -11.45
N ARG A 118 -0.10 13.84 -12.48
CA ARG A 118 -0.65 12.52 -12.86
C ARG A 118 0.44 11.51 -13.23
N ASN A 119 1.51 11.93 -13.90
CA ASN A 119 2.61 11.05 -14.26
C ASN A 119 3.39 10.59 -13.02
N ILE A 120 3.57 11.48 -12.06
CA ILE A 120 4.22 11.16 -10.77
C ILE A 120 3.38 10.15 -10.00
N VAL A 121 2.06 10.33 -9.93
CA VAL A 121 1.15 9.39 -9.25
C VAL A 121 1.18 8.01 -9.89
N LYS A 122 1.13 7.95 -11.23
CA LYS A 122 1.27 6.68 -11.98
C LYS A 122 2.61 6.00 -11.72
N LEU A 123 3.67 6.77 -11.70
CA LEU A 123 5.00 6.25 -11.39
C LEU A 123 5.07 5.73 -9.94
N TRP A 124 4.45 6.43 -8.99
CA TRP A 124 4.40 6.04 -7.59
C TRP A 124 3.67 4.69 -7.40
N ALA A 125 2.50 4.53 -8.00
CA ALA A 125 1.77 3.26 -7.97
C ALA A 125 2.59 2.10 -8.55
N ARG A 126 3.27 2.34 -9.69
CA ARG A 126 4.18 1.35 -10.30
C ARG A 126 5.39 1.05 -9.44
N LYS A 127 5.96 2.07 -8.77
CA LYS A 127 7.06 1.90 -7.83
C LYS A 127 6.65 1.03 -6.65
N GLU A 128 5.51 1.33 -6.04
CA GLU A 128 4.98 0.54 -4.93
C GLU A 128 4.75 -0.91 -5.35
N PHE A 129 4.10 -1.14 -6.49
CA PHE A 129 3.91 -2.49 -7.03
C PHE A 129 5.23 -3.23 -7.26
N LYS A 130 6.23 -2.58 -7.87
CA LYS A 130 7.55 -3.18 -8.13
C LYS A 130 8.27 -3.53 -6.84
N ASN A 131 8.23 -2.66 -5.84
CA ASN A 131 8.82 -2.90 -4.53
C ASN A 131 8.14 -4.08 -3.83
N LEU A 132 6.80 -4.07 -3.80
CA LEU A 132 5.99 -5.13 -3.20
C LEU A 132 6.27 -6.48 -3.90
N LYS A 133 6.35 -6.49 -5.23
CA LYS A 133 6.68 -7.68 -6.02
C LYS A 133 8.06 -8.23 -5.68
N THR A 134 9.09 -7.36 -5.61
CA THR A 134 10.45 -7.76 -5.22
C THR A 134 10.47 -8.38 -3.81
N ALA A 135 9.77 -7.78 -2.85
CA ALA A 135 9.66 -8.32 -1.49
C ALA A 135 8.92 -9.67 -1.45
N TYR A 136 7.81 -9.78 -2.19
CA TYR A 136 7.02 -11.02 -2.28
C TYR A 136 7.82 -12.19 -2.90
N GLU A 137 8.50 -11.95 -4.02
CA GLU A 137 9.37 -12.93 -4.70
C GLU A 137 10.52 -13.39 -3.78
N ALA A 138 11.04 -12.51 -2.95
CA ALA A 138 12.05 -12.82 -1.93
C ALA A 138 11.48 -13.49 -0.68
N LYS A 139 10.18 -13.86 -0.66
CA LYS A 139 9.51 -14.51 0.47
C LYS A 139 9.53 -13.67 1.76
N VAL A 140 9.58 -12.36 1.63
CA VAL A 140 9.27 -11.45 2.74
C VAL A 140 7.77 -11.54 3.00
N PRO A 141 7.31 -11.58 4.27
CA PRO A 141 5.88 -11.59 4.58
C PRO A 141 5.24 -10.24 4.22
N VAL A 142 4.64 -10.17 3.05
CA VAL A 142 3.97 -9.00 2.49
C VAL A 142 2.72 -9.45 1.74
N PRO A 143 1.73 -8.57 1.47
CA PRO A 143 0.59 -8.90 0.62
C PRO A 143 1.05 -9.31 -0.79
N GLU A 144 0.39 -10.27 -1.41
CA GLU A 144 0.64 -10.65 -2.79
C GLU A 144 0.31 -9.47 -3.73
N PRO A 145 1.26 -9.01 -4.57
CA PRO A 145 0.99 -8.00 -5.59
C PRO A 145 0.22 -8.63 -6.77
N ILE A 146 -0.99 -8.16 -7.04
CA ILE A 146 -1.85 -8.77 -8.07
C ILE A 146 -1.79 -7.97 -9.37
N HIS A 147 -2.04 -6.66 -9.32
CA HIS A 147 -2.12 -5.83 -10.53
C HIS A 147 -1.80 -4.36 -10.24
N VAL A 148 -1.30 -3.65 -11.25
CA VAL A 148 -1.17 -2.19 -11.22
C VAL A 148 -1.53 -1.58 -12.57
N LYS A 149 -2.42 -0.60 -12.54
CA LYS A 149 -2.76 0.20 -13.73
C LYS A 149 -2.94 1.65 -13.32
N SER A 150 -2.25 2.55 -14.01
CA SER A 150 -2.31 4.00 -13.74
C SER A 150 -2.01 4.32 -12.27
N ASN A 151 -2.97 4.84 -11.53
CA ASN A 151 -2.90 5.17 -10.09
C ASN A 151 -3.57 4.12 -9.19
N VAL A 152 -3.95 2.97 -9.73
CA VAL A 152 -4.62 1.88 -9.02
C VAL A 152 -3.66 0.72 -8.83
N LEU A 153 -3.47 0.29 -7.58
CA LEU A 153 -2.70 -0.89 -7.17
C LEU A 153 -3.66 -1.90 -6.54
N VAL A 154 -3.63 -3.15 -7.03
CA VAL A 154 -4.39 -4.26 -6.48
C VAL A 154 -3.44 -5.28 -5.86
N MET A 155 -3.73 -5.69 -4.64
CA MET A 155 -2.93 -6.64 -3.87
C MET A 155 -3.83 -7.50 -2.97
N GLU A 156 -3.27 -8.54 -2.37
CA GLU A 156 -3.95 -9.37 -1.38
C GLU A 156 -4.55 -8.53 -0.26
N PHE A 157 -5.78 -8.84 0.14
CA PHE A 157 -6.42 -8.23 1.30
C PHE A 157 -6.03 -8.99 2.57
N ILE A 158 -5.28 -8.34 3.44
CA ILE A 158 -4.90 -8.93 4.73
C ILE A 158 -5.98 -8.62 5.77
N GLY A 159 -6.86 -9.58 5.98
CA GLY A 159 -8.02 -9.42 6.85
C GLY A 159 -9.09 -10.46 6.58
N LYS A 160 -10.32 -10.19 7.05
CA LYS A 160 -11.47 -11.08 6.86
C LYS A 160 -12.75 -10.27 6.67
N ASN A 161 -13.53 -10.62 5.65
CA ASN A 161 -14.86 -10.02 5.39
C ASN A 161 -14.84 -8.47 5.35
N GLY A 162 -13.87 -7.89 4.65
CA GLY A 162 -13.74 -6.44 4.52
C GLY A 162 -13.14 -5.73 5.75
N VAL A 163 -12.88 -6.46 6.84
CA VAL A 163 -12.20 -5.92 8.02
C VAL A 163 -10.71 -6.23 7.91
N PRO A 164 -9.83 -5.21 7.81
CA PRO A 164 -8.40 -5.42 7.76
C PRO A 164 -7.87 -6.01 9.08
N ALA A 165 -6.78 -6.78 8.99
CA ALA A 165 -6.08 -7.26 10.17
C ALA A 165 -5.61 -6.06 11.02
N PRO A 166 -5.52 -6.20 12.35
CA PRO A 166 -5.01 -5.14 13.21
C PRO A 166 -3.52 -4.87 12.90
N THR A 167 -3.11 -3.62 13.01
CA THR A 167 -1.70 -3.23 12.96
C THR A 167 -1.03 -3.41 14.31
N LEU A 168 0.30 -3.53 14.35
CA LEU A 168 1.04 -3.68 15.59
C LEU A 168 0.78 -2.57 16.60
N ASN A 169 0.44 -1.37 16.13
CA ASN A 169 0.08 -0.24 16.98
C ASN A 169 -1.04 -0.57 17.98
N THR A 170 -2.01 -1.39 17.57
CA THR A 170 -3.19 -1.75 18.37
C THR A 170 -3.05 -3.09 19.08
N CYS A 171 -1.94 -3.80 18.89
CA CYS A 171 -1.72 -5.13 19.43
C CYS A 171 -0.82 -5.13 20.67
N GLU A 172 -0.97 -6.13 21.52
CA GLU A 172 0.05 -6.47 22.50
C GLU A 172 1.27 -7.07 21.81
N VAL A 173 2.45 -6.61 22.18
CA VAL A 173 3.71 -7.03 21.56
C VAL A 173 4.65 -7.66 22.58
N THR A 174 5.48 -8.58 22.09
CA THR A 174 6.42 -9.36 22.91
C THR A 174 7.83 -9.28 22.30
N GLN A 175 8.82 -9.79 23.04
CA GLN A 175 10.18 -9.96 22.56
C GLN A 175 10.25 -10.78 21.25
N LYS A 176 9.36 -11.77 21.12
CA LYS A 176 9.27 -12.58 19.89
C LYS A 176 8.87 -11.74 18.68
N HIS A 177 7.89 -10.84 18.84
CA HIS A 177 7.47 -9.94 17.77
C HIS A 177 8.60 -8.98 17.36
N TYR A 178 9.36 -8.43 18.32
CA TYR A 178 10.52 -7.59 18.04
C TYR A 178 11.56 -8.31 17.16
N MET A 179 11.95 -9.52 17.59
CA MET A 179 12.91 -10.33 16.84
C MET A 179 12.40 -10.70 15.44
N GLU A 180 11.10 -11.00 15.33
CA GLU A 180 10.47 -11.31 14.03
C GLU A 180 10.49 -10.10 13.10
N VAL A 181 10.18 -8.88 13.59
CA VAL A 181 10.27 -7.66 12.77
C VAL A 181 11.69 -7.47 12.26
N LEU A 182 12.72 -7.60 13.12
CA LEU A 182 14.12 -7.46 12.67
C LEU A 182 14.50 -8.51 11.62
N LYS A 183 14.04 -9.77 11.77
CA LYS A 183 14.22 -10.83 10.76
C LYS A 183 13.57 -10.47 9.42
N ILE A 184 12.35 -9.93 9.46
CA ILE A 184 11.64 -9.51 8.25
C ILE A 184 12.39 -8.36 7.57
N VAL A 185 12.86 -7.35 8.32
CA VAL A 185 13.66 -6.24 7.79
C VAL A 185 14.97 -6.76 7.19
N SER A 186 15.61 -7.75 7.81
CA SER A 186 16.81 -8.40 7.28
C SER A 186 16.55 -9.13 5.95
N LYS A 187 15.44 -9.86 5.84
CA LYS A 187 15.05 -10.49 4.57
C LYS A 187 14.80 -9.43 3.49
N LEU A 188 14.17 -8.31 3.84
CA LEU A 188 13.93 -7.20 2.92
C LEU A 188 15.26 -6.60 2.45
N TYR A 189 16.21 -6.37 3.37
CA TYR A 189 17.54 -5.86 3.05
C TYR A 189 18.30 -6.82 2.13
N LYS A 190 18.22 -8.14 2.37
CA LYS A 190 18.78 -9.18 1.49
C LYS A 190 18.17 -9.17 0.09
N ALA A 191 16.90 -8.76 -0.02
CA ALA A 191 16.22 -8.54 -1.31
C ALA A 191 16.60 -7.21 -1.99
N ASN A 192 17.65 -6.53 -1.51
CA ASN A 192 18.09 -5.22 -1.96
C ASN A 192 17.05 -4.11 -1.80
N LEU A 193 16.22 -4.19 -0.75
CA LEU A 193 15.21 -3.18 -0.44
C LEU A 193 15.35 -2.67 1.00
N VAL A 194 15.05 -1.40 1.18
CA VAL A 194 14.80 -0.74 2.46
C VAL A 194 13.37 -0.19 2.41
N HIS A 195 12.59 -0.40 3.46
CA HIS A 195 11.19 0.04 3.51
C HIS A 195 11.06 1.57 3.47
N ALA A 196 11.96 2.26 4.16
CA ALA A 196 12.11 3.70 4.19
C ALA A 196 10.91 4.48 4.77
N ASP A 197 9.95 3.77 5.37
CA ASP A 197 8.83 4.34 6.13
C ASP A 197 8.24 3.29 7.10
N LEU A 198 9.11 2.44 7.66
CA LEU A 198 8.68 1.38 8.55
C LEU A 198 8.26 1.95 9.91
N SER A 199 7.07 1.53 10.33
CA SER A 199 6.51 1.85 11.64
C SER A 199 5.52 0.77 12.06
N GLU A 200 5.09 0.81 13.31
CA GLU A 200 4.02 -0.05 13.86
C GLU A 200 2.69 0.03 13.11
N TYR A 201 2.47 1.10 12.34
CA TYR A 201 1.28 1.31 11.52
C TYR A 201 1.35 0.59 10.17
N ASN A 202 2.54 0.18 9.73
CA ASN A 202 2.79 -0.47 8.45
C ASN A 202 3.11 -1.97 8.60
N ILE A 203 2.71 -2.56 9.74
CA ILE A 203 2.86 -3.99 10.03
C ILE A 203 1.54 -4.54 10.54
N PHE A 204 0.91 -5.45 9.79
CA PHE A 204 -0.24 -6.21 10.27
C PHE A 204 0.18 -7.35 11.18
N LEU A 205 -0.64 -7.66 12.18
CA LEU A 205 -0.63 -8.93 12.90
C LEU A 205 -1.84 -9.75 12.47
N HIS A 206 -1.63 -10.69 11.55
CA HIS A 206 -2.68 -11.59 11.04
C HIS A 206 -2.49 -12.99 11.63
N GLY A 207 -3.31 -13.35 12.61
CA GLY A 207 -3.11 -14.55 13.41
C GLY A 207 -1.81 -14.44 14.21
N LYS A 208 -0.82 -15.27 13.86
CA LYS A 208 0.53 -15.23 14.49
C LYS A 208 1.61 -14.66 13.55
N LYS A 209 1.23 -14.18 12.37
CA LYS A 209 2.16 -13.71 11.33
C LYS A 209 2.20 -12.18 11.31
N LEU A 210 3.41 -11.64 11.23
CA LEU A 210 3.65 -10.22 10.94
C LEU A 210 3.77 -10.06 9.42
N ILE A 211 3.04 -9.08 8.87
CA ILE A 211 3.00 -8.82 7.43
C ILE A 211 3.25 -7.33 7.20
N LEU A 212 4.35 -7.00 6.51
CA LEU A 212 4.68 -5.62 6.15
C LEU A 212 3.82 -5.17 4.97
N PHE A 213 3.41 -3.90 4.98
CA PHE A 213 2.68 -3.30 3.89
C PHE A 213 3.08 -1.83 3.67
N ASP A 214 2.53 -1.19 2.64
CA ASP A 214 2.84 0.20 2.21
C ASP A 214 4.28 0.40 1.74
N PHE A 215 4.60 -0.18 0.59
CA PHE A 215 5.92 -0.14 -0.05
C PHE A 215 6.16 1.08 -0.95
N GLY A 216 5.31 2.10 -0.88
CA GLY A 216 5.44 3.32 -1.70
C GLY A 216 6.78 4.02 -1.50
N SER A 217 7.21 4.20 -0.26
CA SER A 217 8.48 4.83 0.10
C SER A 217 9.71 3.93 -0.10
N ALA A 218 9.53 2.60 -0.21
CA ALA A 218 10.65 1.67 -0.24
C ALA A 218 11.61 1.94 -1.40
N VAL A 219 12.92 1.82 -1.13
CA VAL A 219 14.00 2.12 -2.08
C VAL A 219 14.95 0.93 -2.23
N ASN A 220 15.67 0.89 -3.35
CA ASN A 220 16.79 -0.04 -3.52
C ASN A 220 17.95 0.35 -2.59
N ILE A 221 18.73 -0.64 -2.11
CA ILE A 221 19.92 -0.39 -1.27
C ILE A 221 20.99 0.49 -1.97
N ALA A 222 20.99 0.54 -3.30
CA ALA A 222 21.85 1.43 -4.08
C ALA A 222 21.39 2.90 -4.07
N HIS A 223 20.22 3.20 -3.50
CA HIS A 223 19.77 4.59 -3.32
C HIS A 223 20.71 5.34 -2.37
N PRO A 224 21.12 6.60 -2.69
CA PRO A 224 22.11 7.35 -1.88
C PRO A 224 21.75 7.42 -0.38
N ASN A 225 20.46 7.55 -0.05
CA ASN A 225 19.98 7.68 1.32
C ASN A 225 19.51 6.34 1.94
N SER A 226 19.77 5.21 1.30
CA SER A 226 19.27 3.90 1.77
C SER A 226 19.68 3.56 3.19
N GLN A 227 20.94 3.87 3.56
CA GLN A 227 21.46 3.60 4.90
C GLN A 227 20.80 4.48 5.97
N GLN A 228 20.52 5.74 5.66
CA GLN A 228 19.80 6.65 6.56
C GLN A 228 18.35 6.17 6.74
N PHE A 229 17.71 5.71 5.67
CA PHE A 229 16.35 5.16 5.73
C PHE A 229 16.30 3.87 6.55
N LEU A 230 17.27 2.96 6.38
CA LEU A 230 17.37 1.76 7.20
C LEU A 230 17.55 2.09 8.68
N ALA A 231 18.44 3.02 9.00
CA ALA A 231 18.66 3.45 10.39
C ALA A 231 17.39 4.05 11.01
N ARG A 232 16.65 4.86 10.24
CA ARG A 232 15.36 5.42 10.67
C ARG A 232 14.30 4.34 10.87
N ASP A 233 14.20 3.37 9.97
CA ASP A 233 13.26 2.26 10.08
C ASP A 233 13.51 1.46 11.36
N ILE A 234 14.77 1.10 11.64
CA ILE A 234 15.14 0.35 12.86
C ILE A 234 14.96 1.21 14.11
N TYR A 235 15.29 2.51 14.06
CA TYR A 235 15.01 3.43 15.16
C TYR A 235 13.51 3.48 15.51
N ASN A 236 12.63 3.57 14.52
CA ASN A 236 11.18 3.57 14.74
C ASN A 236 10.71 2.27 15.40
N VAL A 237 11.21 1.12 14.90
CA VAL A 237 10.94 -0.20 15.49
C VAL A 237 11.40 -0.25 16.95
N ASN A 238 12.65 0.13 17.24
CA ASN A 238 13.18 0.16 18.59
C ASN A 238 12.38 1.08 19.51
N LYS A 239 12.02 2.28 19.04
CA LYS A 239 11.22 3.26 19.76
C LYS A 239 9.84 2.70 20.13
N PHE A 240 9.16 2.04 19.20
CA PHE A 240 7.85 1.44 19.43
C PHE A 240 7.93 0.31 20.48
N PHE A 241 8.81 -0.66 20.27
CA PHE A 241 8.93 -1.80 21.18
C PHE A 241 9.46 -1.39 22.56
N GLY A 242 10.39 -0.44 22.63
CA GLY A 242 10.91 0.09 23.89
C GLY A 242 9.81 0.79 24.72
N LYS A 243 8.92 1.59 24.08
CA LYS A 243 7.74 2.18 24.74
C LYS A 243 6.79 1.12 25.31
N ARG A 244 6.75 -0.06 24.73
CA ARG A 244 5.94 -1.22 25.18
C ARG A 244 6.71 -2.11 26.17
N LYS A 245 7.84 -1.62 26.74
CA LYS A 245 8.67 -2.32 27.73
C LYS A 245 9.28 -3.62 27.21
N VAL A 246 9.42 -3.79 25.91
CA VAL A 246 10.15 -4.88 25.28
C VAL A 246 11.62 -4.51 25.25
N LYS A 247 12.51 -5.45 25.61
CA LYS A 247 13.96 -5.24 25.57
C LYS A 247 14.42 -5.14 24.11
N VAL A 248 15.00 -4.01 23.73
CA VAL A 248 15.51 -3.76 22.38
C VAL A 248 17.04 -3.74 22.38
N TYR A 249 17.64 -4.04 21.24
CA TYR A 249 19.08 -3.83 21.03
C TYR A 249 19.36 -2.33 20.86
N ASP A 250 20.61 -1.93 21.14
CA ASP A 250 21.06 -0.61 20.68
C ASP A 250 20.96 -0.51 19.16
N LEU A 251 20.88 0.73 18.66
CA LEU A 251 20.58 0.97 17.26
C LEU A 251 21.64 0.36 16.33
N ASP A 252 22.92 0.56 16.62
CA ASP A 252 24.03 0.09 15.78
C ASP A 252 24.08 -1.43 15.73
N ARG A 253 23.86 -2.08 16.87
CA ARG A 253 23.76 -3.54 16.96
C ARG A 253 22.61 -4.06 16.12
N ALA A 254 21.41 -3.46 16.24
CA ALA A 254 20.23 -3.89 15.48
C ALA A 254 20.44 -3.69 13.96
N ILE A 255 21.05 -2.57 13.53
CA ILE A 255 21.42 -2.33 12.14
C ILE A 255 22.42 -3.39 11.63
N ASN A 256 23.45 -3.69 12.42
CA ASN A 256 24.46 -4.68 12.04
C ASN A 256 23.85 -6.09 11.91
N MET A 257 22.99 -6.50 12.86
CA MET A 257 22.28 -7.77 12.78
C MET A 257 21.44 -7.89 11.51
N VAL A 258 20.71 -6.81 11.16
CA VAL A 258 19.89 -6.76 9.94
C VAL A 258 20.76 -6.89 8.68
N ARG A 259 21.87 -6.14 8.60
CA ARG A 259 22.76 -6.12 7.43
C ARG A 259 23.53 -7.44 7.24
N LYS A 260 23.95 -8.07 8.32
CA LYS A 260 24.71 -9.32 8.30
C LYS A 260 23.83 -10.57 8.33
N HIS A 261 22.51 -10.41 8.45
CA HIS A 261 21.55 -11.53 8.54
C HIS A 261 21.80 -12.47 9.75
N GLU A 262 22.17 -11.91 10.88
CA GLU A 262 22.51 -12.61 12.13
C GLU A 262 21.24 -12.88 12.98
N PHE A 263 20.41 -13.90 12.59
CA PHE A 263 19.18 -14.29 13.31
C PHE A 263 19.01 -15.78 13.43
#